data_feb8bd0ae7e579776ff026b8f7c3f348
#
_entry.id   feb8bd0ae7e579776ff026b8f7c3f348
#
_cell.length_a   1.000
_cell.length_b   1.000
_cell.length_c   1.000
_cell.angle_alpha   90.00
_cell.angle_beta   90.00
_cell.angle_gamma   90.00
#
_symmetry.space_group_name_H-M   'P 1'
#
loop_
_entity.id
_entity.type
_entity.pdbx_description
1 polymer ?
#
loop_
_entity_poly.entity_id
_entity_poly.type
_entity_poly.pdbx_seq_one_letter_code
_entity_poly.pdbx_strand_id
1 'polypeptide(L)'
;MAAENITEKVVEKVELAAEVGVKAANIVANAFEKTIADTDHSSGAEEDTLWNYFTSFGIHIVMVIIVLLLKWQYDRNRYRYPKGPRDWRNIKDAISFHRKKRENLLVLANDYPDICTVMTHSGRLVLLNDVTLINEIFIGRADLVSNKVDGYLENQLRYKDGKHIRTGIVFRHQDHNSRIIHKALVHHIDANLVGKRLDSAVQEQLKNMRVSEKFDVRRTTFYFATRLLTSLSCSSITVSDDDKTFELFQQNLYKVSKAIHADTFEKSAKTILTQLTGLSETLDINENVLDYIKTWTEHRRGEINRPENTSDEQTVTSTTKISNDFLDSLLAVIDESSPRFDEDDIAACILDIIMHGSEMLKGALSWLLLYVVKYPEEADACRREARDKNYYQFNLSSAESLTHTQAFVKEVLRLSPVVPVVIHSTLQDFKWRKFHIQKRTQFGANVVALHHSAAWKEPNTFDVTRWLDENASVIPTNSYSPFGFGPRACVAEKYLFNLLTGILGVLLYHNDFEKTGALPEPTEGTFGLANLPPKFSLKATPLSTRS
;
A
#
# COMPACT_ATOMS: atom_id res chain seq x y z
N MET A 1 24.00 3.61 36.98
CA MET A 1 23.85 5.09 36.90
C MET A 1 25.10 5.80 36.39
N ALA A 2 26.32 5.71 37.03
CA ALA A 2 27.50 6.45 36.52
C ALA A 2 28.03 5.88 35.17
N ALA A 3 28.04 4.56 34.98
CA ALA A 3 28.50 3.92 33.76
C ALA A 3 27.49 4.09 32.58
N GLU A 4 26.21 4.17 32.86
CA GLU A 4 25.17 4.44 31.87
C GLU A 4 25.24 5.87 31.35
N ASN A 5 25.51 6.85 32.21
CA ASN A 5 25.65 8.25 31.83
C ASN A 5 26.90 8.53 30.97
N ILE A 6 27.98 7.74 31.14
CA ILE A 6 29.18 7.86 30.31
C ILE A 6 28.92 7.26 28.94
N THR A 7 28.16 6.15 28.87
CA THR A 7 27.82 5.50 27.58
C THR A 7 26.89 6.36 26.77
N GLU A 8 25.88 7.00 27.36
CA GLU A 8 24.98 7.93 26.66
C GLU A 8 25.72 9.14 26.06
N LYS A 9 26.61 9.75 26.82
CA LYS A 9 27.42 10.88 26.33
C LYS A 9 28.42 10.50 25.24
N VAL A 10 28.93 9.27 25.26
CA VAL A 10 29.78 8.76 24.15
C VAL A 10 28.95 8.48 22.92
N VAL A 11 27.72 7.97 23.04
CA VAL A 11 26.77 7.73 21.95
C VAL A 11 26.39 9.04 21.28
N GLU A 12 25.98 10.02 22.03
CA GLU A 12 25.61 11.36 21.52
C GLU A 12 26.79 12.01 20.76
N LYS A 13 28.00 11.82 21.23
CA LYS A 13 29.21 12.30 20.54
C LYS A 13 29.52 11.51 19.28
N VAL A 14 29.24 10.20 19.22
CA VAL A 14 29.45 9.37 18.03
C VAL A 14 28.37 9.64 16.98
N GLU A 15 27.12 9.86 17.37
CA GLU A 15 26.04 10.27 16.47
C GLU A 15 26.30 11.67 15.91
N LEU A 16 26.72 12.60 16.73
CA LEU A 16 27.13 13.94 16.32
C LEU A 16 28.35 13.90 15.37
N ALA A 17 29.33 13.03 15.64
CA ALA A 17 30.51 12.85 14.77
C ALA A 17 30.14 12.21 13.43
N ALA A 18 29.15 11.29 13.40
CA ALA A 18 28.65 10.71 12.15
C ALA A 18 27.85 11.73 11.31
N GLU A 19 27.03 12.57 11.96
CA GLU A 19 26.32 13.67 11.29
C GLU A 19 27.28 14.75 10.76
N VAL A 20 28.31 15.06 11.53
CA VAL A 20 29.41 15.97 11.13
C VAL A 20 30.23 15.36 10.00
N GLY A 21 30.47 14.04 10.02
CA GLY A 21 31.15 13.32 8.94
C GLY A 21 30.41 13.36 7.62
N VAL A 22 29.08 13.20 7.61
CA VAL A 22 28.25 13.32 6.40
C VAL A 22 28.21 14.77 5.88
N LYS A 23 28.10 15.75 6.78
CA LYS A 23 28.18 17.18 6.42
C LYS A 23 29.56 17.56 5.90
N ALA A 24 30.64 17.02 6.49
CA ALA A 24 31.99 17.23 6.02
C ALA A 24 32.23 16.60 4.63
N ALA A 25 31.70 15.38 4.39
CA ALA A 25 31.79 14.75 3.08
C ALA A 25 31.07 15.56 1.99
N ASN A 26 29.92 16.14 2.27
CA ASN A 26 29.20 17.02 1.35
C ASN A 26 29.93 18.36 1.13
N ILE A 27 30.56 18.93 2.16
CA ILE A 27 31.37 20.14 2.03
C ILE A 27 32.62 19.86 1.17
N VAL A 28 33.24 18.70 1.35
CA VAL A 28 34.42 18.28 0.55
C VAL A 28 34.03 17.99 -0.91
N ALA A 29 32.87 17.35 -1.16
CA ALA A 29 32.36 17.13 -2.50
C ALA A 29 32.09 18.46 -3.23
N ASN A 30 31.45 19.40 -2.57
CA ASN A 30 31.20 20.75 -3.11
C ASN A 30 32.49 21.59 -3.30
N ALA A 31 33.48 21.43 -2.40
CA ALA A 31 34.79 22.07 -2.54
C ALA A 31 35.58 21.47 -3.72
N PHE A 32 35.49 20.15 -3.94
CA PHE A 32 36.10 19.43 -5.03
C PHE A 32 35.51 19.85 -6.40
N GLU A 33 34.19 19.94 -6.52
CA GLU A 33 33.51 20.47 -7.70
C GLU A 33 33.93 21.91 -8.00
N LYS A 34 34.07 22.74 -6.97
CA LYS A 34 34.52 24.13 -7.12
C LYS A 34 36.00 24.23 -7.52
N THR A 35 36.86 23.35 -7.02
CA THR A 35 38.30 23.32 -7.35
C THR A 35 38.53 22.82 -8.77
N ILE A 36 37.74 21.84 -9.27
CA ILE A 36 37.78 21.38 -10.66
C ILE A 36 37.36 22.50 -11.62
N ALA A 37 36.39 23.33 -11.22
CA ALA A 37 35.93 24.47 -12.04
C ALA A 37 36.96 25.63 -12.12
N ASP A 38 37.84 25.77 -11.13
CA ASP A 38 38.80 26.86 -11.03
C ASP A 38 40.20 26.51 -11.60
N THR A 39 40.47 25.26 -12.06
CA THR A 39 41.76 24.78 -12.57
C THR A 39 41.96 24.93 -14.09
N ASP A 40 41.61 26.08 -14.66
CA ASP A 40 42.17 26.48 -15.95
C ASP A 40 43.26 27.54 -15.71
N HIS A 41 44.52 27.16 -15.91
CA HIS A 41 45.79 27.94 -15.93
C HIS A 41 46.63 28.00 -14.65
N SER A 42 47.64 27.12 -14.55
CA SER A 42 49.06 27.47 -14.39
C SER A 42 49.91 26.24 -13.98
N SER A 43 51.08 26.08 -14.58
CA SER A 43 51.93 24.91 -14.49
C SER A 43 53.01 25.05 -13.41
N GLY A 44 53.27 23.99 -12.62
CA GLY A 44 54.53 23.77 -11.93
C GLY A 44 54.51 23.69 -10.40
N ALA A 45 53.58 24.37 -9.70
CA ALA A 45 53.39 24.24 -8.24
C ALA A 45 52.25 23.30 -7.87
N GLU A 46 51.66 22.66 -8.84
CA GLU A 46 50.37 21.95 -8.76
C GLU A 46 50.51 20.49 -8.36
N GLU A 47 51.63 19.81 -8.64
CA GLU A 47 51.80 18.39 -8.30
C GLU A 47 51.86 18.16 -6.78
N ASP A 48 52.57 19.03 -6.05
CA ASP A 48 52.66 18.90 -4.57
C ASP A 48 51.35 19.26 -3.87
N THR A 49 50.58 20.20 -4.41
CA THR A 49 49.23 20.54 -3.89
C THR A 49 48.22 19.44 -4.19
N LEU A 50 48.21 18.90 -5.41
CA LEU A 50 47.35 17.78 -5.78
C LEU A 50 47.66 16.54 -4.94
N TRP A 51 48.93 16.21 -4.72
CA TRP A 51 49.35 15.08 -3.89
C TRP A 51 48.92 15.24 -2.41
N ASN A 52 49.02 16.44 -1.87
CA ASN A 52 48.51 16.76 -0.51
C ASN A 52 46.98 16.70 -0.43
N TYR A 53 46.24 17.07 -1.49
CA TYR A 53 44.79 16.89 -1.57
C TYR A 53 44.39 15.42 -1.63
N PHE A 54 45.05 14.59 -2.46
CA PHE A 54 44.81 13.16 -2.55
C PHE A 54 45.10 12.43 -1.23
N THR A 55 46.18 12.78 -0.54
CA THR A 55 46.53 12.20 0.77
C THR A 55 45.54 12.64 1.85
N SER A 56 45.15 13.91 1.89
CA SER A 56 44.10 14.42 2.80
C SER A 56 42.75 13.76 2.53
N PHE A 57 42.35 13.62 1.27
CA PHE A 57 41.11 12.93 0.88
C PHE A 57 41.14 11.45 1.27
N GLY A 58 42.27 10.78 1.03
CA GLY A 58 42.46 9.38 1.47
C GLY A 58 42.32 9.21 2.99
N ILE A 59 42.89 10.13 3.78
CA ILE A 59 42.77 10.12 5.25
C ILE A 59 41.30 10.30 5.67
N HIS A 60 40.57 11.21 5.03
CA HIS A 60 39.15 11.41 5.35
C HIS A 60 38.30 10.18 5.01
N ILE A 61 38.55 9.52 3.90
CA ILE A 61 37.88 8.24 3.56
C ILE A 61 38.17 7.17 4.61
N VAL A 62 39.44 7.02 5.03
CA VAL A 62 39.83 6.06 6.07
C VAL A 62 39.15 6.38 7.39
N MET A 63 39.10 7.66 7.78
CA MET A 63 38.38 8.08 9.00
C MET A 63 36.89 7.78 8.94
N VAL A 64 36.22 8.04 7.81
CA VAL A 64 34.81 7.68 7.60
C VAL A 64 34.61 6.16 7.71
N ILE A 65 35.50 5.38 7.10
CA ILE A 65 35.45 3.91 7.19
C ILE A 65 35.61 3.45 8.66
N ILE A 66 36.58 4.03 9.39
CA ILE A 66 36.79 3.71 10.81
C ILE A 66 35.54 4.04 11.63
N VAL A 67 34.94 5.22 11.44
CA VAL A 67 33.70 5.62 12.13
C VAL A 67 32.56 4.66 11.81
N LEU A 68 32.41 4.28 10.53
CA LEU A 68 31.40 3.31 10.11
C LEU A 68 31.63 1.92 10.72
N LEU A 69 32.88 1.46 10.81
CA LEU A 69 33.25 0.21 11.46
C LEU A 69 33.00 0.24 12.97
N LEU A 70 33.35 1.33 13.65
CA LEU A 70 33.07 1.51 15.08
C LEU A 70 31.57 1.56 15.34
N LYS A 71 30.81 2.27 14.53
CA LYS A 71 29.35 2.28 14.58
C LYS A 71 28.77 0.89 14.34
N TRP A 72 29.25 0.18 13.33
CA TRP A 72 28.80 -1.19 13.04
C TRP A 72 29.09 -2.15 14.20
N GLN A 73 30.30 -2.06 14.80
CA GLN A 73 30.67 -2.87 15.96
C GLN A 73 29.83 -2.53 17.20
N TYR A 74 29.56 -1.23 17.42
CA TYR A 74 28.68 -0.75 18.49
C TYR A 74 27.25 -1.28 18.29
N ASP A 75 26.67 -1.10 17.12
CA ASP A 75 25.32 -1.54 16.79
C ASP A 75 25.18 -3.08 16.91
N ARG A 76 26.21 -3.81 16.47
CA ARG A 76 26.27 -5.28 16.60
C ARG A 76 26.26 -5.74 18.05
N ASN A 77 26.88 -5.02 18.94
CA ASN A 77 26.93 -5.36 20.36
C ASN A 77 25.67 -4.91 21.13
N ARG A 78 25.05 -3.82 20.70
CA ARG A 78 23.88 -3.23 21.35
C ARG A 78 22.59 -3.93 20.94
N TYR A 79 22.41 -4.21 19.66
CA TYR A 79 21.15 -4.74 19.14
C TYR A 79 21.22 -6.25 18.92
N ARG A 80 20.17 -6.94 19.37
CA ARG A 80 20.01 -8.39 19.22
C ARG A 80 18.72 -8.67 18.48
N TYR A 81 18.83 -9.35 17.36
CA TYR A 81 17.71 -9.71 16.51
C TYR A 81 17.43 -11.22 16.53
N PRO A 82 16.22 -11.66 16.17
CA PRO A 82 15.94 -13.05 15.86
C PRO A 82 16.92 -13.62 14.83
N LYS A 83 17.17 -14.91 14.92
CA LYS A 83 17.99 -15.60 13.92
C LYS A 83 17.24 -15.62 12.59
N GLY A 84 17.98 -15.64 11.48
CA GLY A 84 17.44 -15.74 10.13
C GLY A 84 18.49 -16.33 9.20
N PRO A 85 18.19 -16.43 7.90
CA PRO A 85 19.14 -16.94 6.91
C PRO A 85 20.45 -16.11 6.99
N ARG A 86 21.57 -16.79 7.29
CA ARG A 86 22.83 -16.15 7.72
C ARG A 86 23.86 -15.90 6.63
N ASP A 87 23.67 -16.40 5.43
CA ASP A 87 24.70 -16.43 4.42
C ASP A 87 24.80 -15.19 3.52
N TRP A 88 26.02 -14.95 2.99
CA TRP A 88 26.25 -14.06 1.84
C TRP A 88 25.38 -14.44 0.62
N ARG A 89 24.86 -15.65 0.55
CA ARG A 89 23.73 -16.08 -0.26
C ARG A 89 22.50 -15.19 -0.09
N ASN A 90 22.38 -14.49 1.03
CA ASN A 90 21.29 -13.53 1.29
C ASN A 90 21.17 -12.43 0.23
N ILE A 91 22.24 -12.03 -0.45
CA ILE A 91 22.12 -11.07 -1.55
C ILE A 91 21.49 -11.75 -2.78
N LYS A 92 21.89 -12.99 -3.07
CA LYS A 92 21.23 -13.81 -4.12
C LYS A 92 19.83 -14.22 -3.69
N ASP A 93 19.60 -14.51 -2.41
CA ASP A 93 18.30 -14.89 -1.87
C ASP A 93 17.39 -13.66 -1.69
N ALA A 94 17.91 -12.49 -1.38
CA ALA A 94 17.18 -11.24 -1.46
C ALA A 94 16.73 -10.95 -2.91
N ILE A 95 17.60 -11.16 -3.90
CA ILE A 95 17.26 -11.05 -5.32
C ILE A 95 16.30 -12.17 -5.74
N SER A 96 16.49 -13.40 -5.24
CA SER A 96 15.59 -14.54 -5.45
C SER A 96 14.27 -14.36 -4.70
N PHE A 97 14.30 -13.82 -3.48
CA PHE A 97 13.11 -13.45 -2.71
C PHE A 97 12.18 -12.54 -3.52
N HIS A 98 12.74 -11.67 -4.35
CA HIS A 98 11.95 -10.82 -5.24
C HIS A 98 11.33 -11.54 -6.44
N ARG A 99 11.81 -12.70 -6.85
CA ARG A 99 11.29 -13.45 -8.02
C ARG A 99 10.23 -14.49 -7.67
N LYS A 100 10.38 -15.20 -6.54
CA LYS A 100 9.48 -16.29 -6.11
C LYS A 100 8.90 -15.99 -4.71
N LYS A 101 8.25 -14.87 -4.58
CA LYS A 101 7.92 -14.24 -3.29
C LYS A 101 7.02 -15.08 -2.39
N ARG A 102 5.95 -15.67 -2.95
CA ARG A 102 5.05 -16.54 -2.18
C ARG A 102 5.76 -17.80 -1.67
N GLU A 103 6.46 -18.49 -2.56
CA GLU A 103 7.22 -19.69 -2.22
C GLU A 103 8.27 -19.39 -1.14
N ASN A 104 9.01 -18.28 -1.28
CA ASN A 104 10.02 -17.88 -0.31
C ASN A 104 9.43 -17.53 1.06
N LEU A 105 8.23 -16.92 1.12
CA LEU A 105 7.54 -16.67 2.39
C LEU A 105 7.13 -17.97 3.09
N LEU A 106 6.69 -18.98 2.33
CA LEU A 106 6.36 -20.30 2.86
C LEU A 106 7.61 -21.07 3.30
N VAL A 107 8.70 -21.02 2.52
CA VAL A 107 9.99 -21.62 2.90
C VAL A 107 10.52 -20.99 4.18
N LEU A 108 10.50 -19.65 4.30
CA LEU A 108 10.91 -18.96 5.52
C LEU A 108 10.06 -19.36 6.73
N ALA A 109 8.75 -19.55 6.54
CA ALA A 109 7.87 -20.00 7.61
C ALA A 109 8.13 -21.46 8.02
N ASN A 110 8.49 -22.32 7.07
CA ASN A 110 8.87 -23.72 7.37
C ASN A 110 10.20 -23.80 8.10
N ASP A 111 11.23 -23.04 7.67
CA ASP A 111 12.55 -23.03 8.27
C ASP A 111 12.58 -22.29 9.62
N TYR A 112 11.74 -21.30 9.78
CA TYR A 112 11.61 -20.44 10.96
C TYR A 112 10.12 -20.28 11.34
N PRO A 113 9.50 -21.28 11.96
CA PRO A 113 8.04 -21.28 12.19
C PRO A 113 7.52 -20.08 12.97
N ASP A 114 8.30 -19.57 13.92
CA ASP A 114 7.85 -18.47 14.78
C ASP A 114 8.26 -17.11 14.20
N ILE A 115 9.57 -16.92 13.96
CA ILE A 115 10.15 -15.61 13.65
C ILE A 115 11.53 -15.76 13.00
N CYS A 116 11.81 -14.90 12.02
CA CYS A 116 13.15 -14.74 11.46
C CYS A 116 13.48 -13.29 11.13
N THR A 117 14.76 -13.00 10.93
CA THR A 117 15.22 -11.70 10.42
C THR A 117 15.78 -11.86 9.03
N VAL A 118 15.24 -11.10 8.09
CA VAL A 118 15.67 -11.05 6.69
C VAL A 118 16.24 -9.67 6.39
N MET A 119 17.31 -9.61 5.60
CA MET A 119 17.83 -8.34 5.09
C MET A 119 17.12 -7.97 3.80
N THR A 120 16.51 -6.80 3.77
CA THR A 120 15.91 -6.21 2.57
C THR A 120 16.73 -5.01 2.10
N HIS A 121 16.44 -4.49 0.92
CA HIS A 121 17.08 -3.25 0.42
C HIS A 121 16.78 -2.04 1.33
N SER A 122 15.64 -2.04 2.02
CA SER A 122 15.24 -0.98 2.96
C SER A 122 15.64 -1.25 4.42
N GLY A 123 16.46 -2.28 4.67
CA GLY A 123 16.99 -2.58 6.01
C GLY A 123 16.56 -3.95 6.54
N ARG A 124 16.56 -4.09 7.87
CA ARG A 124 16.19 -5.34 8.54
C ARG A 124 14.67 -5.48 8.63
N LEU A 125 14.18 -6.62 8.16
CA LEU A 125 12.80 -7.06 8.32
C LEU A 125 12.75 -8.23 9.31
N VAL A 126 12.10 -8.05 10.44
CA VAL A 126 11.75 -9.10 11.39
C VAL A 126 10.42 -9.69 10.95
N LEU A 127 10.44 -10.85 10.31
CA LEU A 127 9.28 -11.53 9.77
C LEU A 127 8.67 -12.45 10.84
N LEU A 128 7.41 -12.26 11.13
CA LEU A 128 6.62 -13.04 12.10
C LEU A 128 5.75 -14.03 11.33
N ASN A 129 5.88 -15.32 11.64
CA ASN A 129 5.15 -16.41 11.01
C ASN A 129 4.10 -17.02 11.95
N ASP A 130 4.20 -16.74 13.25
CA ASP A 130 3.27 -17.20 14.28
C ASP A 130 2.25 -16.11 14.63
N VAL A 131 0.97 -16.50 14.70
CA VAL A 131 -0.15 -15.59 14.97
C VAL A 131 -0.08 -14.94 16.35
N THR A 132 0.46 -15.64 17.35
CA THR A 132 0.59 -15.12 18.72
C THR A 132 1.61 -13.98 18.75
N LEU A 133 2.75 -14.16 18.04
CA LEU A 133 3.76 -13.12 17.91
C LEU A 133 3.27 -11.92 17.09
N ILE A 134 2.49 -12.17 16.04
CA ILE A 134 1.87 -11.10 15.25
C ILE A 134 0.94 -10.27 16.12
N ASN A 135 0.06 -10.89 16.87
CA ASN A 135 -0.85 -10.19 17.77
C ASN A 135 -0.11 -9.46 18.90
N GLU A 136 0.95 -10.07 19.46
CA GLU A 136 1.78 -9.41 20.48
C GLU A 136 2.40 -8.11 19.95
N ILE A 137 2.89 -8.11 18.70
CA ILE A 137 3.57 -6.95 18.13
C ILE A 137 2.60 -5.95 17.50
N PHE A 138 1.70 -6.39 16.62
CA PHE A 138 0.85 -5.49 15.82
C PHE A 138 -0.36 -4.96 16.59
N ILE A 139 -0.79 -5.65 17.65
CA ILE A 139 -1.88 -5.23 18.52
C ILE A 139 -1.34 -4.82 19.88
N GLY A 140 -0.63 -5.71 20.56
CA GLY A 140 -0.16 -5.48 21.94
C GLY A 140 0.94 -4.43 22.07
N ARG A 141 1.71 -4.17 21.01
CA ARG A 141 2.79 -3.18 20.93
C ARG A 141 2.60 -2.18 19.79
N ALA A 142 1.35 -1.91 19.42
CA ALA A 142 1.04 -0.99 18.34
C ALA A 142 1.55 0.44 18.57
N ASP A 143 1.68 0.86 19.82
CA ASP A 143 2.31 2.11 20.24
C ASP A 143 3.79 2.21 19.85
N LEU A 144 4.48 1.08 19.69
CA LEU A 144 5.89 1.00 19.32
C LEU A 144 6.10 0.58 17.85
N VAL A 145 5.16 -0.16 17.25
CA VAL A 145 5.29 -0.79 15.92
C VAL A 145 4.09 -0.47 15.06
N SER A 146 3.88 0.80 14.75
CA SER A 146 2.80 1.26 13.87
C SER A 146 3.24 2.30 12.85
N ASN A 147 4.55 2.58 12.79
CA ASN A 147 5.07 3.50 11.81
C ASN A 147 5.08 2.89 10.42
N LYS A 148 5.02 3.74 9.41
CA LYS A 148 5.15 3.28 8.02
C LYS A 148 6.62 3.06 7.66
N VAL A 149 6.84 2.21 6.66
CA VAL A 149 8.16 1.99 6.09
C VAL A 149 8.42 3.08 5.06
N ASP A 150 9.59 3.68 5.12
CA ASP A 150 10.01 4.70 4.16
C ASP A 150 10.45 4.02 2.86
N GLY A 151 9.62 4.07 1.83
CA GLY A 151 9.97 3.68 0.46
C GLY A 151 10.66 4.84 -0.27
N TYR A 152 11.65 4.52 -1.12
CA TYR A 152 12.37 5.57 -1.84
C TYR A 152 11.46 6.35 -2.80
N LEU A 153 10.74 5.64 -3.67
CA LEU A 153 9.87 6.27 -4.67
C LEU A 153 8.69 6.98 -4.02
N GLU A 154 8.07 6.35 -3.02
CA GLU A 154 6.95 6.95 -2.28
C GLU A 154 7.38 8.26 -1.62
N ASN A 155 8.58 8.30 -1.05
CA ASN A 155 9.14 9.53 -0.51
C ASN A 155 9.34 10.58 -1.61
N GLN A 156 9.92 10.22 -2.76
CA GLN A 156 10.10 11.15 -3.88
C GLN A 156 8.76 11.72 -4.39
N LEU A 157 7.73 10.89 -4.53
CA LEU A 157 6.38 11.33 -4.94
C LEU A 157 5.71 12.30 -3.94
N ARG A 158 6.22 12.35 -2.70
CA ARG A 158 5.72 13.23 -1.63
C ARG A 158 6.59 14.46 -1.38
N TYR A 159 7.74 14.58 -2.05
CA TYR A 159 8.58 15.77 -1.97
C TYR A 159 8.10 16.87 -2.92
N LYS A 160 8.15 18.11 -2.44
CA LYS A 160 8.01 19.33 -3.22
C LYS A 160 9.11 20.30 -2.79
N ASP A 161 9.82 20.87 -3.75
CA ASP A 161 10.86 21.89 -3.51
C ASP A 161 11.90 21.51 -2.44
N GLY A 162 12.28 20.23 -2.40
CA GLY A 162 13.24 19.69 -1.42
C GLY A 162 12.72 19.60 0.02
N LYS A 163 11.43 19.82 0.25
CA LYS A 163 10.77 19.67 1.54
C LYS A 163 9.76 18.53 1.51
N HIS A 164 9.71 17.75 2.56
CA HIS A 164 8.71 16.69 2.73
C HIS A 164 7.39 17.32 3.16
N ILE A 165 6.48 17.56 2.23
CA ILE A 165 5.29 18.35 2.47
C ILE A 165 4.03 17.47 2.49
N ARG A 166 3.92 16.47 1.60
CA ARG A 166 2.68 15.74 1.33
C ARG A 166 2.70 14.38 1.97
N THR A 167 2.11 14.23 3.12
CA THR A 167 2.17 12.96 3.83
C THR A 167 1.00 12.02 3.59
N GLY A 168 -0.14 12.51 3.11
CA GLY A 168 -1.33 11.69 2.85
C GLY A 168 -1.79 10.86 4.05
N ILE A 169 -2.31 9.67 3.79
CA ILE A 169 -2.80 8.72 4.80
C ILE A 169 -1.90 7.49 4.89
N VAL A 170 -1.58 6.91 3.75
CA VAL A 170 -0.93 5.59 3.66
C VAL A 170 0.51 5.64 4.12
N PHE A 171 1.25 6.69 3.74
CA PHE A 171 2.67 6.83 4.07
C PHE A 171 2.93 7.70 5.30
N ARG A 172 1.88 8.23 5.92
CA ARG A 172 2.03 9.08 7.10
C ARG A 172 2.44 8.27 8.32
N HIS A 173 3.45 8.76 9.04
CA HIS A 173 3.80 8.28 10.35
C HIS A 173 2.67 8.54 11.36
N GLN A 174 2.65 7.79 12.45
CA GLN A 174 1.62 7.96 13.46
C GLN A 174 1.88 9.24 14.26
N ASP A 175 1.10 10.29 13.96
CA ASP A 175 1.14 11.59 14.62
C ASP A 175 -0.30 12.07 14.97
N HIS A 176 -0.43 13.28 15.46
CA HIS A 176 -1.73 13.87 15.78
C HIS A 176 -2.60 13.99 14.52
N ASN A 177 -2.02 14.46 13.42
CA ASN A 177 -2.73 14.68 12.16
C ASN A 177 -3.22 13.36 11.54
N SER A 178 -2.42 12.28 11.64
CA SER A 178 -2.84 10.96 11.14
C SER A 178 -4.10 10.45 11.86
N ARG A 179 -4.26 10.76 13.15
CA ARG A 179 -5.46 10.40 13.92
C ARG A 179 -6.69 11.21 13.48
N ILE A 180 -6.51 12.49 13.17
CA ILE A 180 -7.57 13.35 12.65
C ILE A 180 -8.08 12.82 11.32
N ILE A 181 -7.16 12.57 10.38
CA ILE A 181 -7.51 12.03 9.05
C ILE A 181 -8.17 10.66 9.17
N HIS A 182 -7.63 9.78 10.01
CA HIS A 182 -8.21 8.46 10.25
C HIS A 182 -9.63 8.57 10.80
N LYS A 183 -9.89 9.50 11.75
CA LYS A 183 -11.24 9.74 12.28
C LYS A 183 -12.20 10.22 11.19
N ALA A 184 -11.77 11.15 10.33
CA ALA A 184 -12.57 11.62 9.20
C ALA A 184 -12.90 10.47 8.24
N LEU A 185 -11.91 9.61 7.94
CA LEU A 185 -12.08 8.47 7.05
C LEU A 185 -13.06 7.43 7.64
N VAL A 186 -12.92 7.08 8.92
CA VAL A 186 -13.83 6.14 9.60
C VAL A 186 -15.26 6.71 9.60
N HIS A 187 -15.42 7.98 9.94
CA HIS A 187 -16.73 8.64 9.94
C HIS A 187 -17.37 8.62 8.54
N HIS A 188 -16.60 8.94 7.50
CA HIS A 188 -17.06 8.87 6.12
C HIS A 188 -17.48 7.45 5.72
N ILE A 189 -16.66 6.45 6.03
CA ILE A 189 -16.94 5.05 5.72
C ILE A 189 -18.24 4.60 6.40
N ASP A 190 -18.40 4.84 7.69
CA ASP A 190 -19.60 4.45 8.43
C ASP A 190 -20.86 5.18 7.94
N ALA A 191 -20.75 6.46 7.57
CA ALA A 191 -21.88 7.25 7.09
C ALA A 191 -22.31 6.91 5.65
N ASN A 192 -21.36 6.57 4.77
CA ASN A 192 -21.58 6.53 3.32
C ASN A 192 -21.48 5.15 2.67
N LEU A 193 -20.69 4.20 3.23
CA LEU A 193 -20.67 2.84 2.72
C LEU A 193 -21.91 2.02 3.07
N VAL A 194 -22.77 2.52 3.97
CA VAL A 194 -24.03 1.87 4.35
C VAL A 194 -25.23 2.39 3.55
N GLY A 195 -25.03 3.31 2.60
CA GLY A 195 -26.13 4.02 1.95
C GLY A 195 -26.26 3.75 0.45
N LYS A 196 -27.40 4.18 -0.08
CA LYS A 196 -27.77 4.11 -1.51
C LYS A 196 -26.69 4.64 -2.49
N ARG A 197 -25.76 5.46 -2.01
CA ARG A 197 -24.72 6.07 -2.84
C ARG A 197 -23.68 5.05 -3.28
N LEU A 198 -23.20 4.18 -2.36
CA LEU A 198 -22.27 3.11 -2.73
C LEU A 198 -22.95 2.16 -3.72
N ASP A 199 -24.19 1.79 -3.44
CA ASP A 199 -24.95 0.90 -4.32
C ASP A 199 -25.07 1.49 -5.74
N SER A 200 -25.41 2.77 -5.84
CA SER A 200 -25.52 3.47 -7.12
C SER A 200 -24.18 3.56 -7.85
N ALA A 201 -23.11 3.93 -7.13
CA ALA A 201 -21.77 4.07 -7.72
C ALA A 201 -21.24 2.73 -8.21
N VAL A 202 -21.38 1.65 -7.43
CA VAL A 202 -20.98 0.30 -7.85
C VAL A 202 -21.80 -0.15 -9.04
N GLN A 203 -23.12 0.04 -9.02
CA GLN A 203 -24.01 -0.38 -10.08
C GLN A 203 -23.72 0.35 -11.42
N GLU A 204 -23.41 1.63 -11.35
CA GLU A 204 -23.00 2.41 -12.51
C GLU A 204 -21.71 1.87 -13.13
N GLN A 205 -20.67 1.65 -12.31
CA GLN A 205 -19.40 1.14 -12.79
C GLN A 205 -19.50 -0.31 -13.31
N LEU A 206 -20.37 -1.13 -12.72
CA LEU A 206 -20.62 -2.49 -13.22
C LEU A 206 -21.29 -2.50 -14.61
N LYS A 207 -22.12 -1.51 -14.95
CA LYS A 207 -22.67 -1.38 -16.32
C LYS A 207 -21.55 -1.23 -17.34
N ASN A 208 -20.53 -0.45 -17.02
CA ASN A 208 -19.39 -0.18 -17.90
C ASN A 208 -18.46 -1.39 -18.08
N MET A 209 -18.43 -2.32 -17.10
CA MET A 209 -17.69 -3.58 -17.23
C MET A 209 -18.34 -4.62 -18.13
N ARG A 210 -19.61 -4.46 -18.50
CA ARG A 210 -20.38 -5.46 -19.24
C ARG A 210 -20.10 -5.51 -20.75
N VAL A 211 -19.28 -4.63 -21.29
CA VAL A 211 -19.32 -4.28 -22.72
C VAL A 211 -18.19 -4.86 -23.56
N SER A 212 -17.19 -5.56 -23.02
CA SER A 212 -16.07 -5.93 -23.85
C SER A 212 -16.01 -7.41 -24.17
N GLU A 213 -15.93 -7.74 -25.45
CA GLU A 213 -15.74 -9.11 -25.93
C GLU A 213 -14.47 -9.76 -25.35
N LYS A 214 -13.38 -8.98 -25.27
CA LYS A 214 -12.10 -9.40 -24.67
C LYS A 214 -11.50 -8.24 -23.89
N PHE A 215 -11.09 -8.47 -22.63
CA PHE A 215 -10.50 -7.44 -21.79
C PHE A 215 -9.29 -7.91 -20.98
N ASP A 216 -8.33 -6.99 -20.75
CA ASP A 216 -7.24 -7.17 -19.79
C ASP A 216 -7.80 -7.01 -18.39
N VAL A 217 -7.74 -8.08 -17.60
CA VAL A 217 -8.37 -8.11 -16.26
C VAL A 217 -7.76 -7.07 -15.33
N ARG A 218 -6.42 -6.93 -15.30
CA ARG A 218 -5.77 -5.97 -14.41
C ARG A 218 -6.11 -4.51 -14.73
N ARG A 219 -6.17 -4.18 -16.03
CA ARG A 219 -6.49 -2.82 -16.47
C ARG A 219 -7.95 -2.49 -16.20
N THR A 220 -8.84 -3.39 -16.56
CA THR A 220 -10.29 -3.18 -16.40
C THR A 220 -10.68 -3.06 -14.93
N THR A 221 -10.15 -3.94 -14.05
CA THR A 221 -10.44 -3.88 -12.63
C THR A 221 -9.82 -2.64 -11.96
N PHE A 222 -8.67 -2.15 -12.45
CA PHE A 222 -8.11 -0.88 -11.97
C PHE A 222 -8.99 0.31 -12.32
N TYR A 223 -9.44 0.40 -13.57
CA TYR A 223 -10.29 1.50 -14.03
C TYR A 223 -11.64 1.50 -13.33
N PHE A 224 -12.26 0.32 -13.17
CA PHE A 224 -13.43 0.16 -12.34
C PHE A 224 -13.22 0.71 -10.92
N ALA A 225 -12.16 0.25 -10.25
CA ALA A 225 -11.85 0.65 -8.88
C ALA A 225 -11.55 2.16 -8.77
N THR A 226 -10.81 2.73 -9.72
CA THR A 226 -10.50 4.16 -9.74
C THR A 226 -11.76 5.00 -9.87
N ARG A 227 -12.67 4.65 -10.78
CA ARG A 227 -13.96 5.36 -10.95
C ARG A 227 -14.81 5.27 -9.69
N LEU A 228 -14.93 4.08 -9.13
CA LEU A 228 -15.68 3.87 -7.89
C LEU A 228 -15.13 4.72 -6.75
N LEU A 229 -13.83 4.67 -6.50
CA LEU A 229 -13.21 5.41 -5.40
C LEU A 229 -13.22 6.92 -5.62
N THR A 230 -13.08 7.39 -6.86
CA THR A 230 -13.23 8.82 -7.17
C THR A 230 -14.65 9.29 -6.87
N SER A 231 -15.67 8.57 -7.32
CA SER A 231 -17.07 8.94 -7.06
C SER A 231 -17.45 8.93 -5.58
N LEU A 232 -16.80 8.08 -4.79
CA LEU A 232 -16.97 8.04 -3.33
C LEU A 232 -16.18 9.14 -2.61
N SER A 233 -14.99 9.48 -3.12
CA SER A 233 -14.13 10.49 -2.52
C SER A 233 -14.58 11.91 -2.79
N CYS A 234 -15.12 12.17 -3.98
CA CYS A 234 -15.58 13.49 -4.40
C CYS A 234 -16.83 13.38 -5.28
N SER A 235 -17.99 13.72 -4.73
CA SER A 235 -19.29 13.56 -5.41
C SER A 235 -19.59 14.66 -6.45
N SER A 236 -18.90 15.77 -6.37
CA SER A 236 -19.05 16.86 -7.34
C SER A 236 -18.33 16.56 -8.67
N ILE A 237 -17.48 15.53 -8.70
CA ILE A 237 -16.79 15.12 -9.92
C ILE A 237 -17.67 14.15 -10.70
N THR A 238 -18.02 14.57 -11.92
CA THR A 238 -18.71 13.70 -12.87
C THR A 238 -17.71 12.71 -13.48
N VAL A 239 -17.82 11.45 -13.10
CA VAL A 239 -17.02 10.36 -13.65
C VAL A 239 -17.72 9.82 -14.89
N SER A 240 -17.60 10.52 -16.01
CA SER A 240 -18.21 10.17 -17.29
C SER A 240 -17.20 9.49 -18.22
N ASP A 241 -17.64 8.53 -19.03
CA ASP A 241 -16.80 7.90 -20.07
C ASP A 241 -16.42 8.89 -21.19
N ASP A 242 -17.19 9.95 -21.36
CA ASP A 242 -16.96 10.98 -22.38
C ASP A 242 -16.01 12.09 -21.89
N ASP A 243 -15.62 12.09 -20.60
CA ASP A 243 -14.68 13.08 -20.04
C ASP A 243 -13.23 12.67 -20.32
N LYS A 244 -12.65 13.24 -21.36
CA LYS A 244 -11.25 13.03 -21.74
C LYS A 244 -10.25 13.43 -20.66
N THR A 245 -10.59 14.40 -19.82
CA THR A 245 -9.72 14.84 -18.70
C THR A 245 -9.68 13.77 -17.63
N PHE A 246 -10.82 13.19 -17.29
CA PHE A 246 -10.88 12.11 -16.34
C PHE A 246 -10.24 10.81 -16.89
N GLU A 247 -10.40 10.53 -18.19
CA GLU A 247 -9.68 9.40 -18.81
C GLU A 247 -8.17 9.58 -18.74
N LEU A 248 -7.64 10.77 -19.01
CA LEU A 248 -6.23 11.08 -18.88
C LEU A 248 -5.75 10.95 -17.43
N PHE A 249 -6.54 11.42 -16.45
CA PHE A 249 -6.28 11.23 -15.04
C PHE A 249 -6.13 9.74 -14.68
N GLN A 250 -7.07 8.90 -15.12
CA GLN A 250 -6.99 7.46 -14.88
C GLN A 250 -5.76 6.81 -15.52
N GLN A 251 -5.42 7.19 -16.75
CA GLN A 251 -4.23 6.69 -17.43
C GLN A 251 -2.95 7.09 -16.70
N ASN A 252 -2.85 8.32 -16.23
CA ASN A 252 -1.73 8.83 -15.47
C ASN A 252 -1.62 8.13 -14.11
N LEU A 253 -2.72 7.98 -13.41
CA LEU A 253 -2.77 7.25 -12.14
C LEU A 253 -2.33 5.80 -12.31
N TYR A 254 -2.74 5.14 -13.41
CA TYR A 254 -2.30 3.78 -13.72
C TYR A 254 -0.79 3.69 -13.99
N LYS A 255 -0.19 4.70 -14.64
CA LYS A 255 1.26 4.77 -14.86
C LYS A 255 2.02 4.93 -13.54
N VAL A 256 1.59 5.86 -12.67
CA VAL A 256 2.18 6.07 -11.33
C VAL A 256 2.08 4.80 -10.49
N SER A 257 0.89 4.20 -10.40
CA SER A 257 0.67 2.96 -9.68
C SER A 257 1.56 1.83 -10.18
N LYS A 258 1.74 1.69 -11.49
CA LYS A 258 2.62 0.68 -12.09
C LYS A 258 4.09 0.93 -11.74
N ALA A 259 4.53 2.18 -11.70
CA ALA A 259 5.89 2.54 -11.31
C ALA A 259 6.16 2.22 -9.83
N ILE A 260 5.23 2.56 -8.93
CA ILE A 260 5.32 2.21 -7.50
C ILE A 260 5.31 0.69 -7.32
N HIS A 261 4.46 -0.03 -8.05
CA HIS A 261 4.40 -1.48 -7.99
C HIS A 261 5.73 -2.14 -8.42
N ALA A 262 6.37 -1.63 -9.46
CA ALA A 262 7.67 -2.10 -9.91
C ALA A 262 8.78 -1.75 -8.90
N ASP A 263 8.78 -0.52 -8.34
CA ASP A 263 9.79 -0.06 -7.40
C ASP A 263 9.77 -0.84 -6.08
N THR A 264 8.60 -1.18 -5.59
CA THR A 264 8.44 -1.86 -4.31
C THR A 264 9.22 -3.18 -4.28
N PHE A 265 9.52 -3.80 -5.44
CA PHE A 265 10.07 -5.15 -5.45
C PHE A 265 11.11 -5.49 -6.54
N GLU A 266 11.45 -4.63 -7.49
CA GLU A 266 12.27 -5.01 -8.66
C GLU A 266 13.64 -4.33 -8.80
N LYS A 267 14.24 -3.73 -7.77
CA LYS A 267 15.54 -3.06 -7.94
C LYS A 267 16.72 -4.04 -8.02
N SER A 268 17.13 -4.35 -9.23
CA SER A 268 18.43 -4.88 -9.59
C SER A 268 19.34 -3.74 -10.10
N ALA A 269 20.65 -3.84 -9.86
CA ALA A 269 21.66 -2.79 -10.14
C ALA A 269 21.72 -2.24 -11.60
N LYS A 270 21.06 -2.88 -12.56
CA LYS A 270 20.92 -2.37 -13.94
C LYS A 270 19.98 -1.17 -14.06
N THR A 271 19.18 -0.92 -13.04
CA THR A 271 18.04 0.00 -13.06
C THR A 271 18.41 1.43 -12.65
N ILE A 272 19.62 1.67 -12.10
CA ILE A 272 19.99 3.02 -11.60
C ILE A 272 20.02 4.05 -12.74
N LEU A 273 20.52 3.71 -13.91
CA LEU A 273 20.62 4.66 -15.04
C LEU A 273 19.29 4.84 -15.79
N THR A 274 18.49 3.77 -15.94
CA THR A 274 17.14 3.85 -16.52
C THR A 274 16.12 4.41 -15.55
N GLN A 275 16.38 4.34 -14.24
CA GLN A 275 15.53 4.93 -13.22
C GLN A 275 15.65 6.45 -13.16
N LEU A 276 16.80 7.05 -13.46
CA LEU A 276 16.95 8.51 -13.46
C LEU A 276 16.07 9.18 -14.52
N THR A 277 15.91 8.58 -15.70
CA THR A 277 15.02 9.10 -16.75
C THR A 277 13.55 8.79 -16.51
N GLY A 278 13.22 7.57 -16.06
CA GLY A 278 11.84 7.17 -15.79
C GLY A 278 11.27 7.74 -14.48
N LEU A 279 12.12 8.10 -13.50
CA LEU A 279 11.69 8.73 -12.27
C LEU A 279 11.18 10.14 -12.53
N SER A 280 11.88 10.96 -13.31
CA SER A 280 11.44 12.33 -13.65
C SER A 280 10.05 12.29 -14.30
N GLU A 281 9.86 11.46 -15.32
CA GLU A 281 8.54 11.31 -15.96
C GLU A 281 7.46 10.88 -14.95
N THR A 282 7.77 9.96 -14.04
CA THR A 282 6.81 9.52 -13.02
C THR A 282 6.47 10.62 -12.04
N LEU A 283 7.45 11.45 -11.64
CA LEU A 283 7.22 12.60 -10.76
C LEU A 283 6.35 13.66 -11.45
N ASP A 284 6.65 13.99 -12.70
CA ASP A 284 5.85 14.95 -13.49
C ASP A 284 4.40 14.47 -13.66
N ILE A 285 4.20 13.18 -13.94
CA ILE A 285 2.86 12.60 -14.04
C ILE A 285 2.14 12.65 -12.69
N ASN A 286 2.84 12.38 -11.58
CA ASN A 286 2.25 12.45 -10.24
C ASN A 286 1.84 13.88 -9.86
N GLU A 287 2.65 14.90 -10.22
CA GLU A 287 2.27 16.31 -10.03
C GLU A 287 0.99 16.63 -10.80
N ASN A 288 0.89 16.26 -12.08
CA ASN A 288 -0.33 16.46 -12.88
C ASN A 288 -1.56 15.79 -12.25
N VAL A 289 -1.40 14.60 -11.64
CA VAL A 289 -2.48 13.91 -10.91
C VAL A 289 -2.88 14.69 -9.67
N LEU A 290 -1.91 15.16 -8.88
CA LEU A 290 -2.16 15.96 -7.67
C LEU A 290 -2.82 17.31 -8.01
N ASP A 291 -2.33 18.01 -9.03
CA ASP A 291 -2.89 19.29 -9.46
C ASP A 291 -4.34 19.12 -9.94
N TYR A 292 -4.65 18.03 -10.63
CA TYR A 292 -6.04 17.74 -11.00
C TYR A 292 -6.92 17.52 -9.76
N ILE A 293 -6.44 16.80 -8.75
CA ILE A 293 -7.18 16.62 -7.48
C ILE A 293 -7.34 17.95 -6.73
N LYS A 294 -6.36 18.85 -6.77
CA LYS A 294 -6.47 20.18 -6.16
C LYS A 294 -7.61 20.98 -6.77
N THR A 295 -7.82 20.91 -8.09
CA THR A 295 -8.96 21.58 -8.72
C THR A 295 -10.30 21.13 -8.14
N TRP A 296 -10.41 19.87 -7.70
CA TRP A 296 -11.62 19.37 -7.02
C TRP A 296 -11.82 20.03 -5.65
N THR A 297 -10.74 20.17 -4.88
CA THR A 297 -10.74 20.79 -3.56
C THR A 297 -11.11 22.26 -3.66
N GLU A 298 -10.49 23.00 -4.58
CA GLU A 298 -10.77 24.41 -4.84
C GLU A 298 -12.23 24.64 -5.29
N HIS A 299 -12.71 23.83 -6.22
CA HIS A 299 -14.10 23.89 -6.68
C HIS A 299 -15.07 23.67 -5.52
N ARG A 300 -14.81 22.65 -4.69
CA ARG A 300 -15.67 22.31 -3.55
C ARG A 300 -15.69 23.40 -2.49
N ARG A 301 -14.54 23.99 -2.15
CA ARG A 301 -14.47 25.17 -1.26
C ARG A 301 -15.23 26.35 -1.83
N GLY A 302 -15.14 26.58 -3.14
CA GLY A 302 -15.91 27.61 -3.84
C GLY A 302 -17.43 27.40 -3.74
N GLU A 303 -17.89 26.15 -3.79
CA GLU A 303 -19.31 25.82 -3.60
C GLU A 303 -19.78 26.01 -2.14
N ILE A 304 -18.96 25.63 -1.16
CA ILE A 304 -19.26 25.78 0.27
C ILE A 304 -19.35 27.28 0.65
N ASN A 305 -18.45 28.12 0.10
CA ASN A 305 -18.34 29.53 0.43
C ASN A 305 -19.25 30.42 -0.40
N ARG A 306 -20.09 29.92 -1.32
CA ARG A 306 -21.03 30.74 -2.07
C ARG A 306 -22.10 31.32 -1.13
N PRO A 307 -22.24 32.64 -1.04
CA PRO A 307 -23.33 33.27 -0.28
C PRO A 307 -24.66 32.82 -0.89
N GLU A 308 -25.58 32.39 -0.06
CA GLU A 308 -26.95 32.08 -0.47
C GLU A 308 -27.66 33.37 -0.87
N ASN A 309 -27.58 33.73 -2.15
CA ASN A 309 -28.46 34.72 -2.75
C ASN A 309 -29.78 34.05 -3.14
N THR A 310 -30.65 33.80 -2.18
CA THR A 310 -32.01 33.34 -2.47
C THR A 310 -33.02 34.14 -1.70
N SER A 311 -33.76 34.96 -2.47
CA SER A 311 -34.98 35.63 -2.08
C SER A 311 -36.20 34.70 -2.04
N ASP A 312 -36.11 33.58 -1.36
CA ASP A 312 -37.27 32.74 -1.07
C ASP A 312 -37.27 32.39 0.43
N GLU A 313 -37.99 33.21 1.18
CA GLU A 313 -38.38 33.02 2.57
C GLU A 313 -39.35 31.82 2.68
N GLN A 314 -38.86 30.63 2.72
CA GLN A 314 -39.56 29.54 3.42
C GLN A 314 -38.58 28.37 3.68
N THR A 315 -38.32 28.14 4.96
CA THR A 315 -37.74 26.93 5.53
C THR A 315 -36.23 26.73 5.29
N VAL A 316 -35.40 27.51 5.98
CA VAL A 316 -33.99 27.12 6.15
C VAL A 316 -33.68 27.05 7.65
N THR A 317 -33.81 25.88 8.21
CA THR A 317 -32.88 25.45 9.26
C THR A 317 -31.51 25.40 8.60
N SER A 318 -30.54 26.13 9.12
CA SER A 318 -29.13 26.14 8.72
C SER A 318 -28.48 24.77 9.00
N THR A 319 -28.89 23.78 8.27
CA THR A 319 -28.13 22.55 8.09
C THR A 319 -27.27 22.79 6.86
N THR A 320 -26.00 23.19 7.11
CA THR A 320 -24.91 23.06 6.17
C THR A 320 -25.20 21.92 5.19
N LYS A 321 -25.17 22.20 3.89
CA LYS A 321 -25.15 21.17 2.84
C LYS A 321 -23.89 20.31 3.02
N ILE A 322 -23.89 19.46 4.03
CA ILE A 322 -22.88 18.44 4.26
C ILE A 322 -23.10 17.46 3.13
N SER A 323 -22.34 17.60 2.07
CA SER A 323 -22.22 16.56 1.10
C SER A 323 -21.58 15.37 1.82
N ASN A 324 -22.00 14.19 1.45
CA ASN A 324 -21.65 12.98 2.14
C ASN A 324 -20.42 12.30 1.52
N ASP A 325 -19.44 13.02 1.00
CA ASP A 325 -18.22 12.44 0.44
C ASP A 325 -17.02 12.57 1.37
N PHE A 326 -15.91 11.90 0.99
CA PHE A 326 -14.72 11.90 1.82
C PHE A 326 -14.05 13.27 1.85
N LEU A 327 -14.07 14.00 0.73
CA LEU A 327 -13.49 15.33 0.65
C LEU A 327 -14.19 16.29 1.64
N ASP A 328 -15.52 16.26 1.72
CA ASP A 328 -16.27 17.10 2.66
C ASP A 328 -15.98 16.72 4.12
N SER A 329 -15.93 15.40 4.40
CA SER A 329 -15.59 14.91 5.74
C SER A 329 -14.17 15.33 6.15
N LEU A 330 -13.24 15.36 5.19
CA LEU A 330 -11.87 15.79 5.41
C LEU A 330 -11.78 17.30 5.62
N LEU A 331 -12.46 18.10 4.78
CA LEU A 331 -12.51 19.56 4.90
C LEU A 331 -13.11 19.99 6.24
N ALA A 332 -14.24 19.41 6.65
CA ALA A 332 -14.88 19.73 7.91
C ALA A 332 -13.97 19.49 9.13
N VAL A 333 -13.29 18.33 9.17
CA VAL A 333 -12.41 17.99 10.31
C VAL A 333 -11.12 18.81 10.31
N ILE A 334 -10.59 19.18 9.14
CA ILE A 334 -9.37 19.99 9.03
C ILE A 334 -9.64 21.43 9.43
N ASP A 335 -10.71 22.04 8.93
CA ASP A 335 -11.08 23.43 9.22
C ASP A 335 -11.37 23.63 10.72
N GLU A 336 -11.92 22.62 11.41
CA GLU A 336 -12.16 22.68 12.87
C GLU A 336 -10.91 22.45 13.72
N SER A 337 -9.95 21.66 13.24
CA SER A 337 -8.94 21.05 14.12
C SER A 337 -7.51 21.53 13.91
N SER A 338 -7.14 22.11 12.77
CA SER A 338 -5.73 22.41 12.51
C SER A 338 -5.45 23.37 11.37
N PRO A 339 -4.80 24.52 11.63
CA PRO A 339 -4.32 25.43 10.59
C PRO A 339 -3.08 24.92 9.82
N ARG A 340 -2.69 23.64 9.99
CA ARG A 340 -1.44 23.06 9.43
C ARG A 340 -1.64 22.17 8.22
N PHE A 341 -2.88 21.97 7.77
CA PHE A 341 -3.17 21.25 6.54
C PHE A 341 -3.32 22.24 5.39
N ASP A 342 -2.52 22.07 4.37
CA ASP A 342 -2.67 22.82 3.12
C ASP A 342 -3.40 21.99 2.04
N GLU A 343 -3.65 22.60 0.90
CA GLU A 343 -4.32 21.95 -0.23
C GLU A 343 -3.50 20.74 -0.78
N ASP A 344 -2.18 20.79 -0.67
CA ASP A 344 -1.31 19.70 -1.06
C ASP A 344 -1.50 18.46 -0.15
N ASP A 345 -1.67 18.66 1.16
CA ASP A 345 -1.96 17.58 2.12
C ASP A 345 -3.34 16.96 1.85
N ILE A 346 -4.34 17.78 1.56
CA ILE A 346 -5.70 17.31 1.24
C ILE A 346 -5.68 16.49 -0.04
N ALA A 347 -5.06 17.01 -1.10
CA ALA A 347 -4.94 16.30 -2.36
C ALA A 347 -4.19 14.98 -2.21
N ALA A 348 -3.14 14.95 -1.39
CA ALA A 348 -2.40 13.72 -1.09
C ALA A 348 -3.25 12.69 -0.34
N CYS A 349 -4.15 13.11 0.56
CA CYS A 349 -5.08 12.21 1.24
C CYS A 349 -6.09 11.59 0.27
N ILE A 350 -6.65 12.39 -0.63
CA ILE A 350 -7.57 11.91 -1.68
C ILE A 350 -6.84 10.97 -2.64
N LEU A 351 -5.63 11.34 -3.09
CA LEU A 351 -4.80 10.50 -3.95
C LEU A 351 -4.50 9.14 -3.31
N ASP A 352 -4.18 9.09 -2.03
CA ASP A 352 -3.91 7.84 -1.32
C ASP A 352 -5.09 6.90 -1.34
N ILE A 353 -6.31 7.39 -1.11
CA ILE A 353 -7.52 6.56 -1.15
C ILE A 353 -7.75 6.03 -2.57
N ILE A 354 -7.70 6.91 -3.56
CA ILE A 354 -7.99 6.52 -4.95
C ILE A 354 -6.91 5.55 -5.45
N MET A 355 -5.63 5.86 -5.28
CA MET A 355 -4.54 5.07 -5.84
C MET A 355 -4.37 3.74 -5.11
N HIS A 356 -4.22 3.76 -3.78
CA HIS A 356 -3.99 2.53 -3.01
C HIS A 356 -5.24 1.67 -2.95
N GLY A 357 -6.41 2.28 -2.77
CA GLY A 357 -7.67 1.57 -2.81
C GLY A 357 -7.91 0.89 -4.16
N SER A 358 -7.59 1.58 -5.27
CA SER A 358 -7.69 1.00 -6.62
C SER A 358 -6.74 -0.18 -6.81
N GLU A 359 -5.51 -0.11 -6.30
CA GLU A 359 -4.57 -1.22 -6.35
C GLU A 359 -5.06 -2.44 -5.56
N MET A 360 -5.62 -2.21 -4.36
CA MET A 360 -6.16 -3.30 -3.53
C MET A 360 -7.38 -3.95 -4.17
N LEU A 361 -8.35 -3.16 -4.64
CA LEU A 361 -9.54 -3.66 -5.34
C LEU A 361 -9.18 -4.36 -6.65
N LYS A 362 -8.26 -3.79 -7.44
CA LYS A 362 -7.72 -4.45 -8.63
C LYS A 362 -7.17 -5.83 -8.28
N GLY A 363 -6.38 -5.92 -7.21
CA GLY A 363 -5.81 -7.19 -6.73
C GLY A 363 -6.90 -8.20 -6.40
N ALA A 364 -7.84 -7.83 -5.54
CA ALA A 364 -8.93 -8.71 -5.12
C ALA A 364 -9.79 -9.16 -6.30
N LEU A 365 -10.27 -8.23 -7.12
CA LEU A 365 -11.12 -8.55 -8.28
C LEU A 365 -10.38 -9.36 -9.36
N SER A 366 -9.10 -9.09 -9.57
CA SER A 366 -8.31 -9.88 -10.53
C SER A 366 -8.13 -11.33 -10.09
N TRP A 367 -7.91 -11.56 -8.80
CA TRP A 367 -7.86 -12.92 -8.25
C TRP A 367 -9.22 -13.59 -8.31
N LEU A 368 -10.31 -12.91 -7.92
CA LEU A 368 -11.66 -13.45 -8.00
C LEU A 368 -12.00 -13.90 -9.42
N LEU A 369 -11.75 -13.08 -10.44
CA LEU A 369 -12.01 -13.42 -11.84
C LEU A 369 -11.11 -14.56 -12.35
N LEU A 370 -9.86 -14.68 -11.85
CA LEU A 370 -9.02 -15.84 -12.17
C LEU A 370 -9.61 -17.14 -11.59
N TYR A 371 -10.06 -17.12 -10.34
CA TYR A 371 -10.63 -18.30 -9.69
C TYR A 371 -11.99 -18.68 -10.30
N VAL A 372 -12.81 -17.71 -10.73
CA VAL A 372 -14.06 -17.97 -11.48
C VAL A 372 -13.82 -18.85 -12.69
N VAL A 373 -12.79 -18.58 -13.49
CA VAL A 373 -12.51 -19.37 -14.68
C VAL A 373 -11.69 -20.63 -14.41
N LYS A 374 -11.02 -20.73 -13.27
CA LYS A 374 -10.29 -21.94 -12.86
C LYS A 374 -11.17 -22.96 -12.14
N TYR A 375 -12.21 -22.51 -11.45
CA TYR A 375 -13.13 -23.33 -10.70
C TYR A 375 -14.57 -23.09 -11.17
N PRO A 376 -14.91 -23.51 -12.40
CA PRO A 376 -16.19 -23.18 -13.03
C PRO A 376 -17.38 -23.78 -12.27
N GLU A 377 -17.25 -24.92 -11.62
CA GLU A 377 -18.31 -25.55 -10.84
C GLU A 377 -18.73 -24.67 -9.65
N GLU A 378 -17.75 -24.10 -8.92
CA GLU A 378 -17.98 -23.18 -7.82
C GLU A 378 -18.51 -21.83 -8.30
N ALA A 379 -18.00 -21.34 -9.43
CA ALA A 379 -18.53 -20.13 -10.08
C ALA A 379 -19.99 -20.29 -10.51
N ASP A 380 -20.36 -21.47 -11.00
CA ASP A 380 -21.76 -21.81 -11.35
C ASP A 380 -22.65 -21.92 -10.10
N ALA A 381 -22.12 -22.39 -8.97
CA ALA A 381 -22.85 -22.37 -7.71
C ALA A 381 -23.12 -20.92 -7.25
N CYS A 382 -22.12 -20.04 -7.32
CA CYS A 382 -22.30 -18.60 -7.06
C CYS A 382 -23.33 -17.97 -8.02
N ARG A 383 -23.29 -18.34 -9.31
CA ARG A 383 -24.24 -17.86 -10.31
C ARG A 383 -25.66 -18.29 -10.01
N ARG A 384 -25.87 -19.57 -9.66
CA ARG A 384 -27.18 -20.09 -9.25
C ARG A 384 -27.70 -19.34 -8.01
N GLU A 385 -26.87 -19.21 -6.98
CA GLU A 385 -27.23 -18.46 -5.77
C GLU A 385 -27.66 -17.03 -6.10
N ALA A 386 -26.88 -16.29 -6.92
CA ALA A 386 -27.22 -14.94 -7.31
C ALA A 386 -28.56 -14.86 -8.06
N ARG A 387 -28.87 -15.85 -8.91
CA ARG A 387 -30.16 -15.94 -9.65
C ARG A 387 -31.31 -16.30 -8.71
N ASP A 388 -31.14 -17.26 -7.84
CA ASP A 388 -32.18 -17.70 -6.89
C ASP A 388 -32.55 -16.58 -5.92
N LYS A 389 -31.56 -15.74 -5.55
CA LYS A 389 -31.77 -14.54 -4.72
C LYS A 389 -32.18 -13.31 -5.52
N ASN A 390 -32.31 -13.42 -6.85
CA ASN A 390 -32.62 -12.31 -7.75
C ASN A 390 -31.67 -11.11 -7.60
N TYR A 391 -30.37 -11.40 -7.43
CA TYR A 391 -29.32 -10.40 -7.16
C TYR A 391 -28.79 -9.78 -8.47
N TYR A 392 -29.68 -9.21 -9.28
CA TYR A 392 -29.35 -8.61 -10.57
C TYR A 392 -28.77 -7.20 -10.48
N GLN A 393 -28.91 -6.55 -9.32
CA GLN A 393 -28.37 -5.24 -9.00
C GLN A 393 -27.56 -5.29 -7.72
N PHE A 394 -26.50 -4.49 -7.69
CA PHE A 394 -25.66 -4.39 -6.49
C PHE A 394 -26.46 -3.74 -5.33
N ASN A 395 -26.42 -4.39 -4.19
CA ASN A 395 -26.89 -3.86 -2.92
C ASN A 395 -26.01 -4.44 -1.79
N LEU A 396 -25.32 -3.56 -1.08
CA LEU A 396 -24.35 -3.97 -0.06
C LEU A 396 -24.98 -4.80 1.06
N SER A 397 -26.16 -4.37 1.54
CA SER A 397 -26.81 -5.02 2.67
C SER A 397 -27.34 -6.42 2.30
N SER A 398 -27.88 -6.58 1.10
CA SER A 398 -28.38 -7.87 0.65
C SER A 398 -27.27 -8.83 0.18
N ALA A 399 -26.03 -8.34 -0.03
CA ALA A 399 -24.89 -9.18 -0.37
C ALA A 399 -24.60 -10.25 0.71
N GLU A 400 -24.94 -10.01 1.97
CA GLU A 400 -24.82 -10.99 3.06
C GLU A 400 -25.64 -12.26 2.82
N SER A 401 -26.71 -12.18 2.03
CA SER A 401 -27.52 -13.33 1.67
C SER A 401 -26.83 -14.29 0.68
N LEU A 402 -25.81 -13.82 -0.03
CA LEU A 402 -25.03 -14.60 -0.98
C LEU A 402 -23.93 -15.42 -0.24
N THR A 403 -24.35 -16.38 0.55
CA THR A 403 -23.47 -17.12 1.49
C THR A 403 -22.39 -17.94 0.77
N HIS A 404 -22.74 -18.63 -0.33
CA HIS A 404 -21.79 -19.39 -1.13
C HIS A 404 -20.80 -18.47 -1.85
N THR A 405 -21.28 -17.38 -2.43
CA THR A 405 -20.45 -16.36 -3.08
C THR A 405 -19.50 -15.70 -2.06
N GLN A 406 -19.97 -15.42 -0.84
CA GLN A 406 -19.12 -14.90 0.24
C GLN A 406 -18.05 -15.92 0.65
N ALA A 407 -18.41 -17.20 0.74
CA ALA A 407 -17.47 -18.29 1.00
C ALA A 407 -16.38 -18.37 -0.09
N PHE A 408 -16.77 -18.26 -1.37
CA PHE A 408 -15.86 -18.20 -2.49
C PHE A 408 -14.88 -17.01 -2.37
N VAL A 409 -15.38 -15.81 -2.06
CA VAL A 409 -14.54 -14.60 -1.85
C VAL A 409 -13.55 -14.81 -0.72
N LYS A 410 -13.98 -15.35 0.43
CA LYS A 410 -13.11 -15.62 1.57
C LYS A 410 -12.00 -16.61 1.22
N GLU A 411 -12.31 -17.67 0.50
CA GLU A 411 -11.34 -18.68 0.11
C GLU A 411 -10.31 -18.15 -0.88
N VAL A 412 -10.73 -17.34 -1.85
CA VAL A 412 -9.81 -16.66 -2.77
C VAL A 412 -8.85 -15.75 -2.01
N LEU A 413 -9.35 -14.93 -1.07
CA LEU A 413 -8.50 -14.04 -0.27
C LEU A 413 -7.59 -14.82 0.70
N ARG A 414 -7.96 -16.03 1.12
CA ARG A 414 -7.09 -16.91 1.89
C ARG A 414 -5.92 -17.41 1.05
N LEU A 415 -6.21 -18.00 -0.09
CA LEU A 415 -5.18 -18.59 -0.96
C LEU A 415 -4.31 -17.55 -1.66
N SER A 416 -4.89 -16.42 -1.99
CA SER A 416 -4.23 -15.34 -2.73
C SER A 416 -4.43 -13.99 -2.02
N PRO A 417 -3.85 -13.82 -0.80
CA PRO A 417 -4.01 -12.57 -0.05
C PRO A 417 -3.47 -11.38 -0.86
N VAL A 418 -4.27 -10.32 -0.92
CA VAL A 418 -3.91 -9.09 -1.66
C VAL A 418 -2.70 -8.41 -1.02
N VAL A 419 -2.58 -8.48 0.30
CA VAL A 419 -1.42 -8.02 1.06
C VAL A 419 -0.73 -9.23 1.71
N PRO A 420 0.30 -9.79 1.05
CA PRO A 420 0.94 -11.05 1.50
C PRO A 420 1.79 -10.89 2.75
N VAL A 421 2.32 -9.68 3.00
CA VAL A 421 3.05 -9.32 4.23
C VAL A 421 2.62 -7.92 4.65
N VAL A 422 2.10 -7.79 5.87
CA VAL A 422 1.82 -6.48 6.46
C VAL A 422 3.06 -5.98 7.16
N ILE A 423 3.61 -4.83 6.74
CA ILE A 423 4.88 -4.32 7.25
C ILE A 423 4.68 -2.98 7.95
N HIS A 424 5.16 -2.89 9.20
CA HIS A 424 5.28 -1.66 9.97
C HIS A 424 6.71 -1.47 10.46
N SER A 425 7.10 -0.23 10.76
CA SER A 425 8.40 0.07 11.34
C SER A 425 8.29 0.54 12.80
N THR A 426 9.38 0.39 13.53
CA THR A 426 9.45 0.77 14.94
C THR A 426 9.65 2.27 15.10
N LEU A 427 8.91 2.86 16.07
CA LEU A 427 8.99 4.29 16.41
C LEU A 427 10.23 4.66 17.22
N GLN A 428 10.71 3.71 18.02
CA GLN A 428 11.88 3.90 18.92
C GLN A 428 12.59 2.58 19.16
N ASP A 429 13.77 2.64 19.79
CA ASP A 429 14.45 1.46 20.30
C ASP A 429 13.62 0.83 21.43
N PHE A 430 13.49 -0.50 21.43
CA PHE A 430 12.81 -1.20 22.51
C PHE A 430 13.33 -2.61 22.74
N LYS A 431 13.13 -3.11 23.95
CA LYS A 431 13.41 -4.50 24.30
C LYS A 431 12.15 -5.33 24.12
N TRP A 432 12.28 -6.43 23.41
CA TRP A 432 11.22 -7.39 23.21
C TRP A 432 11.73 -8.81 23.44
N ARG A 433 11.23 -9.44 24.51
CA ARG A 433 11.75 -10.74 24.97
C ARG A 433 13.28 -10.65 25.18
N LYS A 434 14.07 -11.51 24.53
CA LYS A 434 15.55 -11.49 24.57
C LYS A 434 16.19 -10.59 23.50
N PHE A 435 15.37 -9.95 22.69
CA PHE A 435 15.82 -9.12 21.57
C PHE A 435 15.90 -7.65 21.99
N HIS A 436 16.82 -6.94 21.38
CA HIS A 436 16.94 -5.49 21.49
C HIS A 436 16.83 -4.90 20.10
N ILE A 437 15.70 -4.30 19.82
CA ILE A 437 15.26 -3.85 18.51
C ILE A 437 15.54 -2.37 18.36
N GLN A 438 16.18 -2.01 17.26
CA GLN A 438 16.50 -0.62 16.92
C GLN A 438 15.28 0.09 16.34
N LYS A 439 15.19 1.41 16.54
CA LYS A 439 14.28 2.31 15.84
C LYS A 439 14.36 2.11 14.32
N ARG A 440 13.24 2.23 13.62
CA ARG A 440 13.10 1.98 12.17
C ARG A 440 13.36 0.54 11.72
N THR A 441 13.43 -0.42 12.65
CA THR A 441 13.37 -1.84 12.28
C THR A 441 11.99 -2.17 11.75
N GLN A 442 11.94 -2.88 10.63
CA GLN A 442 10.68 -3.33 10.04
C GLN A 442 10.22 -4.62 10.72
N PHE A 443 8.93 -4.70 11.04
CA PHE A 443 8.23 -5.91 11.43
C PHE A 443 7.24 -6.29 10.34
N GLY A 444 7.27 -7.54 9.91
CA GLY A 444 6.36 -8.07 8.89
C GLY A 444 5.51 -9.20 9.45
N ALA A 445 4.20 -9.10 9.34
CA ALA A 445 3.29 -10.22 9.57
C ALA A 445 3.14 -11.01 8.26
N ASN A 446 3.56 -12.27 8.27
CA ASN A 446 3.51 -13.15 7.10
C ASN A 446 2.10 -13.73 6.92
N VAL A 447 1.25 -12.98 6.23
CA VAL A 447 -0.15 -13.37 5.98
C VAL A 447 -0.23 -14.65 5.16
N VAL A 448 0.69 -14.84 4.18
CA VAL A 448 0.77 -16.08 3.39
C VAL A 448 1.01 -17.28 4.29
N ALA A 449 1.95 -17.19 5.23
CA ALA A 449 2.23 -18.29 6.15
C ALA A 449 1.03 -18.62 7.04
N LEU A 450 0.34 -17.61 7.56
CA LEU A 450 -0.87 -17.81 8.38
C LEU A 450 -1.97 -18.51 7.58
N HIS A 451 -2.23 -18.04 6.37
CA HIS A 451 -3.30 -18.57 5.50
C HIS A 451 -3.00 -19.96 4.94
N HIS A 452 -1.73 -20.40 4.99
CA HIS A 452 -1.28 -21.73 4.53
C HIS A 452 -0.72 -22.58 5.67
N SER A 453 -0.93 -22.18 6.92
CA SER A 453 -0.43 -22.92 8.09
C SER A 453 -1.19 -24.25 8.28
N ALA A 454 -0.59 -25.13 9.08
CA ALA A 454 -1.19 -26.42 9.47
C ALA A 454 -2.51 -26.27 10.27
N ALA A 455 -2.86 -25.05 10.70
CA ALA A 455 -4.17 -24.77 11.30
C ALA A 455 -5.33 -24.98 10.31
N TRP A 456 -5.06 -24.89 9.00
CA TRP A 456 -6.04 -25.12 7.95
C TRP A 456 -5.99 -26.57 7.47
N LYS A 457 -7.15 -27.23 7.36
CA LYS A 457 -7.24 -28.53 6.71
C LYS A 457 -6.91 -28.36 5.21
N GLU A 458 -5.98 -29.14 4.69
CA GLU A 458 -5.54 -29.04 3.27
C GLU A 458 -5.28 -27.59 2.83
N PRO A 459 -4.26 -26.91 3.43
CA PRO A 459 -4.11 -25.46 3.32
C PRO A 459 -3.88 -24.94 1.90
N ASN A 460 -3.44 -25.79 0.96
CA ASN A 460 -3.16 -25.41 -0.41
C ASN A 460 -4.30 -25.71 -1.40
N THR A 461 -5.37 -26.35 -0.93
CA THR A 461 -6.52 -26.71 -1.75
C THR A 461 -7.56 -25.59 -1.69
N PHE A 462 -8.12 -25.22 -2.87
CA PHE A 462 -9.27 -24.33 -2.95
C PHE A 462 -10.52 -25.11 -2.56
N ASP A 463 -11.12 -24.74 -1.45
CA ASP A 463 -12.26 -25.44 -0.88
C ASP A 463 -13.21 -24.42 -0.24
N VAL A 464 -14.29 -24.08 -0.94
CA VAL A 464 -15.31 -23.13 -0.51
C VAL A 464 -16.09 -23.67 0.69
N THR A 465 -16.22 -24.99 0.79
CA THR A 465 -17.05 -25.64 1.83
C THR A 465 -16.57 -25.37 3.24
N ARG A 466 -15.27 -25.05 3.41
CA ARG A 466 -14.72 -24.69 4.73
C ARG A 466 -15.35 -23.46 5.37
N TRP A 467 -16.01 -22.62 4.58
CA TRP A 467 -16.65 -21.38 5.01
C TRP A 467 -18.16 -21.51 5.17
N LEU A 468 -18.73 -22.67 4.87
CA LEU A 468 -20.16 -22.93 4.93
C LEU A 468 -20.55 -23.61 6.24
N ASP A 469 -21.67 -23.24 6.78
CA ASP A 469 -22.35 -23.63 8.04
C ASP A 469 -21.65 -24.59 9.01
N GLU A 470 -21.73 -25.90 8.78
CA GLU A 470 -21.23 -26.92 9.69
C GLU A 470 -19.71 -26.90 9.89
N ASN A 471 -18.98 -26.38 8.90
CA ASN A 471 -17.54 -26.26 8.93
C ASN A 471 -17.04 -24.90 9.44
N ALA A 472 -17.88 -23.89 9.49
CA ALA A 472 -17.51 -22.53 9.89
C ALA A 472 -16.98 -22.45 11.34
N SER A 473 -17.46 -23.33 12.23
CA SER A 473 -16.99 -23.43 13.62
C SER A 473 -15.55 -23.94 13.75
N VAL A 474 -15.00 -24.55 12.70
CA VAL A 474 -13.64 -25.14 12.67
C VAL A 474 -12.63 -24.19 12.03
N ILE A 475 -13.09 -23.03 11.53
CA ILE A 475 -12.19 -22.05 10.91
C ILE A 475 -11.22 -21.48 11.95
N PRO A 476 -9.90 -21.53 11.72
CA PRO A 476 -8.93 -20.90 12.60
C PRO A 476 -8.96 -19.38 12.42
N THR A 477 -9.98 -18.73 12.96
CA THR A 477 -10.26 -17.28 12.79
C THR A 477 -9.03 -16.42 13.09
N ASN A 478 -8.22 -16.82 14.07
CA ASN A 478 -6.96 -16.14 14.39
C ASN A 478 -5.90 -16.25 13.29
N SER A 479 -6.01 -17.24 12.39
CA SER A 479 -5.09 -17.45 11.26
C SER A 479 -5.63 -16.91 9.93
N TYR A 480 -6.72 -16.14 9.95
CA TYR A 480 -7.30 -15.51 8.78
C TYR A 480 -7.36 -13.99 8.97
N SER A 481 -6.51 -13.26 8.26
CA SER A 481 -6.43 -11.80 8.37
C SER A 481 -6.05 -11.15 7.04
N PRO A 482 -6.95 -11.16 6.05
CA PRO A 482 -6.68 -10.61 4.73
C PRO A 482 -6.60 -9.09 4.71
N PHE A 483 -7.08 -8.41 5.76
CA PHE A 483 -7.16 -6.95 5.88
C PHE A 483 -6.16 -6.33 6.86
N GLY A 484 -5.21 -7.12 7.37
CA GLY A 484 -4.15 -6.65 8.26
C GLY A 484 -4.49 -6.76 9.74
N PHE A 485 -3.71 -6.07 10.59
CA PHE A 485 -3.72 -6.25 12.04
C PHE A 485 -3.69 -4.91 12.79
N GLY A 486 -4.40 -4.86 13.92
CA GLY A 486 -4.33 -3.77 14.88
C GLY A 486 -4.80 -2.42 14.35
N PRO A 487 -4.30 -1.30 14.91
CA PRO A 487 -4.77 0.05 14.57
C PRO A 487 -4.52 0.50 13.13
N ARG A 488 -3.72 -0.24 12.38
CA ARG A 488 -3.44 0.00 10.95
C ARG A 488 -4.11 -1.02 10.03
N ALA A 489 -4.99 -1.87 10.56
CA ALA A 489 -5.85 -2.72 9.74
C ALA A 489 -6.70 -1.88 8.77
N CYS A 490 -7.24 -2.52 7.76
CA CYS A 490 -8.07 -1.84 6.76
C CYS A 490 -9.30 -1.21 7.42
N VAL A 491 -9.48 0.10 7.25
CA VAL A 491 -10.63 0.83 7.82
C VAL A 491 -11.97 0.39 7.22
N ALA A 492 -11.97 -0.16 6.01
CA ALA A 492 -13.16 -0.64 5.30
C ALA A 492 -13.42 -2.15 5.50
N GLU A 493 -12.65 -2.85 6.33
CA GLU A 493 -12.73 -4.30 6.54
C GLU A 493 -14.17 -4.80 6.72
N LYS A 494 -14.94 -4.11 7.56
CA LYS A 494 -16.35 -4.41 7.88
C LYS A 494 -17.24 -4.56 6.63
N TYR A 495 -16.92 -3.83 5.57
CA TYR A 495 -17.74 -3.76 4.35
C TYR A 495 -17.17 -4.53 3.17
N LEU A 496 -15.85 -4.80 3.18
CA LEU A 496 -15.16 -5.33 2.00
C LEU A 496 -15.62 -6.72 1.58
N PHE A 497 -15.98 -7.59 2.53
CA PHE A 497 -16.51 -8.89 2.15
C PHE A 497 -17.83 -8.75 1.40
N ASN A 498 -18.76 -7.95 1.90
CA ASN A 498 -20.04 -7.73 1.25
C ASN A 498 -19.87 -6.97 -0.09
N LEU A 499 -18.94 -6.02 -0.15
CA LEU A 499 -18.62 -5.30 -1.38
C LEU A 499 -18.13 -6.26 -2.48
N LEU A 500 -17.12 -7.08 -2.18
CA LEU A 500 -16.55 -8.04 -3.13
C LEU A 500 -17.55 -9.13 -3.50
N THR A 501 -18.33 -9.63 -2.53
CA THR A 501 -19.39 -10.62 -2.73
C THR A 501 -20.47 -10.06 -3.65
N GLY A 502 -20.94 -8.86 -3.38
CA GLY A 502 -21.99 -8.23 -4.21
C GLY A 502 -21.52 -7.92 -5.62
N ILE A 503 -20.29 -7.41 -5.78
CA ILE A 503 -19.69 -7.19 -7.11
C ILE A 503 -19.63 -8.51 -7.89
N LEU A 504 -19.09 -9.57 -7.27
CA LEU A 504 -18.98 -10.89 -7.90
C LEU A 504 -20.36 -11.47 -8.23
N GLY A 505 -21.33 -11.35 -7.33
CA GLY A 505 -22.71 -11.80 -7.52
C GLY A 505 -23.36 -11.17 -8.76
N VAL A 506 -23.27 -9.83 -8.90
CA VAL A 506 -23.82 -9.12 -10.07
C VAL A 506 -23.08 -9.49 -11.36
N LEU A 507 -21.74 -9.59 -11.31
CA LEU A 507 -20.96 -9.98 -12.47
C LEU A 507 -21.36 -11.37 -12.99
N LEU A 508 -21.50 -12.35 -12.09
CA LEU A 508 -21.89 -13.73 -12.45
C LEU A 508 -23.38 -13.86 -12.79
N TYR A 509 -24.25 -13.02 -12.24
CA TYR A 509 -25.65 -12.97 -12.65
C TYR A 509 -25.82 -12.64 -14.12
N HIS A 510 -25.04 -11.65 -14.60
CA HIS A 510 -25.20 -11.11 -15.94
C HIS A 510 -24.27 -11.70 -17.00
N ASN A 511 -23.14 -12.28 -16.60
CA ASN A 511 -22.12 -12.69 -17.54
C ASN A 511 -21.62 -14.10 -17.27
N ASP A 512 -21.20 -14.75 -18.34
CA ASP A 512 -20.27 -15.87 -18.29
C ASP A 512 -18.86 -15.39 -18.65
N PHE A 513 -17.85 -15.99 -18.01
CA PHE A 513 -16.45 -15.61 -18.20
C PHE A 513 -15.65 -16.78 -18.77
N GLU A 514 -15.02 -16.53 -19.92
CA GLU A 514 -14.19 -17.50 -20.61
C GLU A 514 -12.75 -17.02 -20.71
N LYS A 515 -11.80 -17.96 -20.61
CA LYS A 515 -10.39 -17.67 -20.86
C LYS A 515 -10.13 -17.36 -22.33
N THR A 516 -9.28 -16.37 -22.63
CA THR A 516 -8.87 -16.03 -24.00
C THR A 516 -7.42 -16.41 -24.31
N GLY A 517 -6.83 -17.32 -23.53
CA GLY A 517 -5.45 -17.77 -23.65
C GLY A 517 -5.06 -18.64 -22.46
N ALA A 518 -3.75 -18.79 -22.23
CA ALA A 518 -3.25 -19.48 -21.06
C ALA A 518 -3.62 -18.71 -19.77
N LEU A 519 -4.10 -19.40 -18.76
CA LEU A 519 -4.34 -18.84 -17.45
C LEU A 519 -3.09 -18.99 -16.56
N PRO A 520 -2.77 -17.99 -15.75
CA PRO A 520 -1.72 -18.15 -14.74
C PRO A 520 -2.15 -19.13 -13.64
N GLU A 521 -1.17 -19.70 -12.95
CA GLU A 521 -1.44 -20.48 -11.76
C GLU A 521 -1.74 -19.59 -10.54
N PRO A 522 -2.65 -19.99 -9.64
CA PRO A 522 -2.97 -19.22 -8.43
C PRO A 522 -1.76 -18.96 -7.52
N THR A 523 -0.69 -19.73 -7.69
CA THR A 523 0.58 -19.58 -6.96
C THR A 523 1.50 -18.53 -7.54
N GLU A 524 1.26 -18.07 -8.78
CA GLU A 524 2.12 -17.17 -9.53
C GLU A 524 1.79 -15.68 -9.28
N GLY A 525 1.72 -15.25 -8.02
CA GLY A 525 1.48 -13.84 -7.71
C GLY A 525 2.68 -12.94 -7.99
N THR A 526 2.43 -11.71 -8.45
CA THR A 526 3.44 -10.64 -8.51
C THR A 526 3.21 -9.68 -7.36
N PHE A 527 4.18 -9.60 -6.45
CA PHE A 527 4.08 -8.74 -5.28
C PHE A 527 4.58 -7.34 -5.60
N GLY A 528 3.82 -6.34 -5.19
CA GLY A 528 4.09 -4.93 -5.28
C GLY A 528 3.31 -4.22 -4.19
N LEU A 529 2.64 -3.11 -4.51
CA LEU A 529 1.65 -2.51 -3.60
C LEU A 529 0.56 -3.52 -3.22
N ALA A 530 0.12 -4.29 -4.21
CA ALA A 530 -0.78 -5.42 -4.04
C ALA A 530 -0.19 -6.68 -4.65
N ASN A 531 -0.58 -7.85 -4.18
CA ASN A 531 -0.33 -9.12 -4.84
C ASN A 531 -1.33 -9.27 -6.00
N LEU A 532 -0.81 -9.34 -7.21
CA LEU A 532 -1.61 -9.46 -8.44
C LEU A 532 -1.35 -10.80 -9.13
N PRO A 533 -2.37 -11.47 -9.70
CA PRO A 533 -2.11 -12.59 -10.60
C PRO A 533 -1.32 -12.09 -11.82
N PRO A 534 -0.51 -12.91 -12.51
CA PRO A 534 0.09 -12.52 -13.80
C PRO A 534 -0.95 -11.98 -14.78
N LYS A 535 -0.50 -11.23 -15.79
CA LYS A 535 -1.43 -10.66 -16.79
C LYS A 535 -2.18 -11.78 -17.52
N PHE A 536 -3.48 -11.64 -17.62
CA PHE A 536 -4.34 -12.51 -18.39
C PHE A 536 -5.55 -11.70 -18.90
N SER A 537 -6.21 -12.26 -19.90
CA SER A 537 -7.41 -11.66 -20.49
C SER A 537 -8.57 -12.66 -20.45
N LEU A 538 -9.76 -12.14 -20.28
CA LEU A 538 -11.00 -12.88 -20.30
C LEU A 538 -11.92 -12.33 -21.40
N LYS A 539 -12.90 -13.15 -21.78
CA LYS A 539 -14.07 -12.76 -22.54
C LYS A 539 -15.28 -12.81 -21.63
N ALA A 540 -16.05 -11.75 -21.57
CA ALA A 540 -17.35 -11.74 -20.92
C ALA A 540 -18.45 -11.92 -21.97
N THR A 541 -19.28 -12.94 -21.79
CA THR A 541 -20.44 -13.22 -22.64
C THR A 541 -21.70 -12.92 -21.84
N PRO A 542 -22.50 -11.91 -22.24
CA PRO A 542 -23.76 -11.62 -21.55
C PRO A 542 -24.70 -12.84 -21.58
N LEU A 543 -25.23 -13.17 -20.42
CA LEU A 543 -26.24 -14.21 -20.29
C LEU A 543 -27.62 -13.63 -20.55
N SER A 544 -28.43 -14.31 -21.39
CA SER A 544 -29.80 -13.91 -21.57
C SER A 544 -30.55 -13.96 -20.25
N THR A 545 -31.08 -12.84 -19.81
CA THR A 545 -32.07 -12.81 -18.76
C THR A 545 -33.30 -13.51 -19.30
N ARG A 546 -33.51 -14.79 -18.94
CA ARG A 546 -34.81 -15.39 -19.16
C ARG A 546 -35.81 -14.62 -18.29
N SER A 547 -36.72 -13.93 -18.96
CA SER A 547 -37.93 -13.32 -18.42
C SER A 547 -38.76 -14.32 -17.62
#